data_d37af28a9865d529d4325da77cdeccf6
#
_entry.id   d37af28a9865d529d4325da77cdeccf6
#
_cell.length_a   1.000
_cell.length_b   1.000
_cell.length_c   1.000
_cell.angle_alpha   90.00
_cell.angle_beta   90.00
_cell.angle_gamma   90.00
#
_symmetry.space_group_name_H-M   'P 1'
#
loop_
_entity.id
_entity.type
_entity.pdbx_description
1 polymer ?
#
loop_
_entity_poly.entity_id
_entity_poly.type
_entity_poly.pdbx_seq_one_letter_code
_entity_poly.pdbx_strand_id
1 'polypeptide(L)'
;MICDYNYVFDPTAHLKRFFADNVSGDYLFLIDEAHNLVERGREMYSASIYKEDVLEVKKLMKDRDKKLVKSLESVNKLMLEMKRECENYRLVESVSPFAVKLMNLLTQMERYLEEERNAGNAEQPDAFMELFFQVRQFLESHELLDENYIQYTELEGSGRFKVKLFCVNPAQNLNHYLSQGNSTIFFSATLLPIDYYKQLLSVEKDDYAVYAESKFPQENRKILIGSEASTKYTQRGTEMYRKIADYLRSTVDGKNGNYIAFFPSYQFMEDVLEEFEKLASGVELVIQSQFMSENQREEFLEMFEEERDHPMLGFCVMGGVFSEGIDLTHDRLIGVIVVGTGIPQVCNDREIVKNYFDQKGMRGFDYAYLYPGMNKVLQSAGRVIRTEDDKGIILLLDDRFQNRQYQQLFPREWKEYEVCGRKEIKEKMEEFWENR
;
A
#
# COMPACT_ATOMS: atom_id res chain seq x y z
N MET A 1 -6.01 21.27 -14.23
CA MET A 1 -6.28 19.88 -14.67
C MET A 1 -6.25 19.00 -13.44
N ILE A 2 -7.16 18.05 -13.30
CA ILE A 2 -7.17 17.03 -12.25
C ILE A 2 -6.95 15.69 -12.95
N CYS A 3 -6.00 14.88 -12.46
CA CYS A 3 -5.66 13.59 -13.05
C CYS A 3 -5.01 12.67 -12.01
N ASP A 4 -4.93 11.38 -12.32
CA ASP A 4 -4.16 10.41 -11.55
C ASP A 4 -2.66 10.65 -11.69
N TYR A 5 -1.87 10.17 -10.73
CA TYR A 5 -0.39 10.27 -10.70
C TYR A 5 0.27 9.76 -11.99
N ASN A 6 -0.27 8.69 -12.58
CA ASN A 6 0.28 8.07 -13.78
C ASN A 6 0.36 9.05 -14.95
N TYR A 7 -0.62 9.97 -15.08
CA TYR A 7 -0.63 10.95 -16.17
C TYR A 7 0.46 12.02 -16.04
N VAL A 8 1.13 12.09 -14.89
CA VAL A 8 2.26 13.00 -14.66
C VAL A 8 3.57 12.23 -14.59
N PHE A 9 3.64 11.15 -13.80
CA PHE A 9 4.88 10.52 -13.35
C PHE A 9 5.23 9.20 -14.04
N ASP A 10 4.28 8.54 -14.70
CA ASP A 10 4.56 7.23 -15.32
C ASP A 10 5.34 7.42 -16.64
N PRO A 11 6.51 6.79 -16.80
CA PRO A 11 7.32 6.91 -18.01
C PRO A 11 6.57 6.57 -19.29
N THR A 12 5.60 5.65 -19.22
CA THR A 12 4.86 5.15 -20.39
C THR A 12 3.53 5.85 -20.61
N ALA A 13 2.85 6.28 -19.52
CA ALA A 13 1.47 6.79 -19.57
C ALA A 13 1.35 8.31 -19.39
N HIS A 14 2.45 9.02 -19.03
CA HIS A 14 2.40 10.47 -18.84
C HIS A 14 1.91 11.24 -20.07
N LEU A 15 1.28 12.35 -19.82
CA LEU A 15 0.73 13.22 -20.86
C LEU A 15 1.85 13.98 -21.58
N LYS A 16 2.40 13.39 -22.65
CA LYS A 16 3.52 13.92 -23.46
C LYS A 16 3.33 15.37 -23.91
N ARG A 17 2.08 15.83 -24.08
CA ARG A 17 1.79 17.24 -24.39
C ARG A 17 2.31 18.21 -23.35
N PHE A 18 2.36 17.79 -22.08
CA PHE A 18 2.73 18.64 -20.93
C PHE A 18 4.08 18.22 -20.32
N PHE A 19 4.42 16.95 -20.38
CA PHE A 19 5.50 16.35 -19.64
C PHE A 19 6.50 15.56 -20.52
N ALA A 20 6.58 15.88 -21.83
CA ALA A 20 7.63 15.33 -22.66
C ALA A 20 9.00 15.92 -22.28
N ASP A 21 10.08 15.24 -22.65
CA ASP A 21 11.44 15.72 -22.44
C ASP A 21 11.61 17.14 -23.01
N ASN A 22 12.28 18.00 -22.23
CA ASN A 22 12.53 19.41 -22.56
C ASN A 22 11.27 20.29 -22.68
N VAL A 23 10.12 19.82 -22.18
CA VAL A 23 8.92 20.67 -22.02
C VAL A 23 8.88 21.15 -20.57
N SER A 24 8.79 22.44 -20.38
CA SER A 24 8.52 23.06 -19.08
C SER A 24 7.40 24.08 -19.20
N GLY A 25 6.71 24.36 -18.13
CA GLY A 25 5.62 25.31 -18.12
C GLY A 25 5.38 25.90 -16.75
N ASP A 26 4.52 26.93 -16.71
CA ASP A 26 4.11 27.57 -15.47
C ASP A 26 3.12 26.67 -14.69
N TYR A 27 3.58 25.47 -14.34
CA TYR A 27 2.77 24.52 -13.60
C TYR A 27 2.98 24.68 -12.09
N LEU A 28 1.90 24.58 -11.35
CA LEU A 28 1.88 24.37 -9.91
C LEU A 28 1.31 22.97 -9.67
N PHE A 29 2.12 22.09 -9.12
CA PHE A 29 1.68 20.74 -8.77
C PHE A 29 1.06 20.74 -7.37
N LEU A 30 -0.18 20.28 -7.27
CA LEU A 30 -0.88 20.01 -6.02
C LEU A 30 -1.09 18.50 -5.93
N ILE A 31 -0.30 17.84 -5.10
CA ILE A 31 -0.27 16.37 -4.99
C ILE A 31 -1.03 15.98 -3.73
N ASP A 32 -2.27 15.54 -3.92
CA ASP A 32 -3.13 15.06 -2.85
C ASP A 32 -2.81 13.60 -2.51
N GLU A 33 -3.09 13.20 -1.27
CA GLU A 33 -2.76 11.87 -0.72
C GLU A 33 -1.32 11.44 -1.03
N ALA A 34 -0.40 12.40 -0.91
CA ALA A 34 0.99 12.27 -1.35
C ALA A 34 1.73 11.10 -0.67
N HIS A 35 1.21 10.58 0.46
CA HIS A 35 1.75 9.38 1.09
C HIS A 35 1.68 8.15 0.17
N ASN A 36 0.70 8.07 -0.73
CA ASN A 36 0.57 6.98 -1.70
C ASN A 36 1.60 7.07 -2.82
N LEU A 37 2.11 8.26 -3.12
CA LEU A 37 3.03 8.46 -4.23
C LEU A 37 4.37 7.74 -4.02
N VAL A 38 4.78 7.43 -2.79
CA VAL A 38 6.00 6.65 -2.50
C VAL A 38 5.91 5.24 -3.09
N GLU A 39 4.86 4.50 -2.76
CA GLU A 39 4.68 3.12 -3.27
C GLU A 39 4.32 3.15 -4.77
N ARG A 40 3.48 4.07 -5.20
CA ARG A 40 3.15 4.25 -6.63
C ARG A 40 4.39 4.59 -7.46
N GLY A 41 5.27 5.45 -6.94
CA GLY A 41 6.54 5.77 -7.59
C GLY A 41 7.46 4.53 -7.68
N ARG A 42 7.58 3.75 -6.60
CA ARG A 42 8.30 2.48 -6.63
C ARG A 42 7.76 1.54 -7.70
N GLU A 43 6.44 1.40 -7.81
CA GLU A 43 5.79 0.56 -8.82
C GLU A 43 6.03 1.07 -10.23
N MET A 44 5.81 2.36 -10.51
CA MET A 44 5.95 2.96 -11.83
C MET A 44 7.38 2.85 -12.38
N TYR A 45 8.38 2.98 -11.52
CA TYR A 45 9.79 2.96 -11.92
C TYR A 45 10.47 1.59 -11.76
N SER A 46 9.77 0.58 -11.24
CA SER A 46 10.27 -0.79 -11.18
C SER A 46 9.76 -1.63 -12.34
N ALA A 47 10.55 -2.64 -12.73
CA ALA A 47 10.14 -3.56 -13.78
C ALA A 47 10.61 -4.98 -13.51
N SER A 48 9.86 -5.96 -13.96
CA SER A 48 10.21 -7.38 -13.83
C SER A 48 9.85 -8.17 -15.07
N ILE A 49 10.66 -9.19 -15.38
CA ILE A 49 10.39 -10.17 -16.42
C ILE A 49 10.34 -11.55 -15.77
N TYR A 50 9.24 -12.27 -15.98
CA TYR A 50 9.09 -13.63 -15.54
C TYR A 50 9.49 -14.62 -16.63
N LYS A 51 10.25 -15.63 -16.24
CA LYS A 51 10.71 -16.69 -17.14
C LYS A 51 9.54 -17.49 -17.72
N GLU A 52 8.51 -17.69 -16.95
CA GLU A 52 7.32 -18.43 -17.31
C GLU A 52 6.55 -17.71 -18.42
N ASP A 53 6.45 -16.38 -18.39
CA ASP A 53 5.79 -15.57 -19.40
C ASP A 53 6.57 -15.62 -20.74
N VAL A 54 7.91 -15.57 -20.67
CA VAL A 54 8.78 -15.78 -21.85
C VAL A 54 8.56 -17.17 -22.47
N LEU A 55 8.40 -18.22 -21.66
CA LEU A 55 8.14 -19.58 -22.15
C LEU A 55 6.74 -19.73 -22.75
N GLU A 56 5.74 -19.08 -22.19
CA GLU A 56 4.38 -19.08 -22.70
C GLU A 56 4.32 -18.46 -24.09
N VAL A 57 4.88 -17.25 -24.25
CA VAL A 57 4.94 -16.57 -25.54
C VAL A 57 5.78 -17.36 -26.55
N LYS A 58 6.89 -17.97 -26.11
CA LYS A 58 7.68 -18.86 -26.98
C LYS A 58 6.84 -20.00 -27.52
N LYS A 59 5.99 -20.62 -26.68
CA LYS A 59 5.10 -21.72 -27.10
C LYS A 59 4.06 -21.24 -28.11
N LEU A 60 3.46 -20.06 -27.86
CA LEU A 60 2.48 -19.44 -28.76
C LEU A 60 3.07 -19.10 -30.14
N MET A 61 4.34 -18.69 -30.19
CA MET A 61 5.01 -18.24 -31.42
C MET A 61 5.72 -19.36 -32.21
N LYS A 62 5.77 -20.60 -31.68
CA LYS A 62 6.59 -21.73 -32.17
C LYS A 62 6.45 -21.96 -33.69
N ASP A 63 5.21 -21.90 -34.21
CA ASP A 63 4.91 -22.18 -35.59
C ASP A 63 4.58 -20.90 -36.39
N ARG A 64 4.70 -19.72 -35.76
CA ARG A 64 4.36 -18.42 -36.38
C ARG A 64 5.61 -17.66 -36.86
N ASP A 65 6.63 -17.52 -35.99
CA ASP A 65 7.83 -16.77 -36.32
C ASP A 65 9.11 -17.36 -35.72
N LYS A 66 9.97 -17.92 -36.58
CA LYS A 66 11.22 -18.58 -36.19
C LYS A 66 12.27 -17.60 -35.61
N LYS A 67 12.29 -16.34 -36.05
CA LYS A 67 13.26 -15.35 -35.57
C LYS A 67 12.90 -14.90 -34.16
N LEU A 68 11.63 -14.64 -33.93
CA LEU A 68 11.10 -14.30 -32.63
C LEU A 68 11.30 -15.44 -31.62
N VAL A 69 11.00 -16.68 -32.01
CA VAL A 69 11.26 -17.87 -31.16
C VAL A 69 12.73 -17.98 -30.78
N LYS A 70 13.67 -17.73 -31.69
CA LYS A 70 15.10 -17.76 -31.40
C LYS A 70 15.51 -16.68 -30.40
N SER A 71 14.92 -15.48 -30.47
CA SER A 71 15.13 -14.40 -29.49
C SER A 71 14.60 -14.77 -28.11
N LEU A 72 13.37 -15.31 -28.04
CA LEU A 72 12.76 -15.82 -26.80
C LEU A 72 13.61 -16.95 -26.16
N GLU A 73 14.17 -17.86 -26.98
CA GLU A 73 15.09 -18.88 -26.51
C GLU A 73 16.38 -18.32 -25.92
N SER A 74 16.92 -17.27 -26.54
CA SER A 74 18.13 -16.60 -26.03
C SER A 74 17.89 -15.96 -24.66
N VAL A 75 16.74 -15.30 -24.48
CA VAL A 75 16.31 -14.74 -23.18
C VAL A 75 16.10 -15.84 -22.16
N ASN A 76 15.31 -16.86 -22.50
CA ASN A 76 15.05 -17.99 -21.57
C ASN A 76 16.32 -18.73 -21.14
N LYS A 77 17.30 -18.91 -22.05
CA LYS A 77 18.57 -19.55 -21.71
C LYS A 77 19.32 -18.78 -20.62
N LEU A 78 19.42 -17.45 -20.75
CA LEU A 78 20.07 -16.60 -19.76
C LEU A 78 19.31 -16.63 -18.42
N MET A 79 17.97 -16.57 -18.45
CA MET A 79 17.15 -16.69 -17.24
C MET A 79 17.32 -18.05 -16.55
N LEU A 80 17.50 -19.13 -17.31
CA LEU A 80 17.80 -20.45 -16.74
C LEU A 80 19.19 -20.51 -16.05
N GLU A 81 20.17 -19.82 -16.60
CA GLU A 81 21.51 -19.69 -15.98
C GLU A 81 21.38 -18.92 -14.66
N MET A 82 20.69 -17.76 -14.67
CA MET A 82 20.46 -16.96 -13.46
C MET A 82 19.61 -17.72 -12.40
N LYS A 83 18.60 -18.49 -12.84
CA LYS A 83 17.75 -19.30 -11.93
C LYS A 83 18.56 -20.37 -11.17
N ARG A 84 19.57 -20.98 -11.80
CA ARG A 84 20.42 -22.00 -11.16
C ARG A 84 21.26 -21.44 -10.00
N GLU A 85 21.51 -20.15 -10.01
CA GLU A 85 22.30 -19.45 -9.01
C GLU A 85 21.43 -18.76 -7.94
N CYS A 86 20.09 -18.90 -8.02
CA CYS A 86 19.13 -18.25 -7.16
C CYS A 86 18.34 -19.29 -6.37
N GLU A 87 18.54 -19.34 -5.04
CA GLU A 87 17.79 -20.24 -4.15
C GLU A 87 16.43 -19.64 -3.75
N ASN A 88 16.40 -18.40 -3.30
CA ASN A 88 15.21 -17.61 -2.94
C ASN A 88 15.24 -16.27 -3.66
N TYR A 89 16.18 -15.38 -3.29
CA TYR A 89 16.50 -14.19 -4.06
C TYR A 89 18.02 -13.94 -4.05
N ARG A 90 18.50 -13.26 -5.07
CA ARG A 90 19.92 -12.92 -5.21
C ARG A 90 20.08 -11.53 -5.81
N LEU A 91 20.83 -10.68 -5.12
CA LEU A 91 21.27 -9.40 -5.68
C LEU A 91 22.25 -9.64 -6.83
N VAL A 92 22.11 -8.88 -7.91
CA VAL A 92 23.00 -8.93 -9.08
C VAL A 92 23.63 -7.57 -9.29
N GLU A 93 24.91 -7.55 -9.65
CA GLU A 93 25.66 -6.31 -9.88
C GLU A 93 25.14 -5.57 -11.13
N SER A 94 24.80 -6.32 -12.17
CA SER A 94 24.28 -5.75 -13.41
C SER A 94 23.43 -6.75 -14.19
N VAL A 95 22.28 -6.27 -14.67
CA VAL A 95 21.42 -6.99 -15.63
C VAL A 95 21.68 -6.54 -17.07
N SER A 96 22.71 -5.75 -17.39
CA SER A 96 22.99 -5.26 -18.74
C SER A 96 23.08 -6.39 -19.78
N PRO A 97 23.68 -7.57 -19.53
CA PRO A 97 23.64 -8.68 -20.47
C PRO A 97 22.21 -9.18 -20.77
N PHE A 98 21.33 -9.11 -19.78
CA PHE A 98 19.92 -9.46 -19.91
C PHE A 98 19.16 -8.39 -20.70
N ALA A 99 19.37 -7.10 -20.41
CA ALA A 99 18.80 -5.98 -21.15
C ALA A 99 19.14 -6.03 -22.64
N VAL A 100 20.38 -6.36 -23.01
CA VAL A 100 20.78 -6.56 -24.42
C VAL A 100 19.97 -7.67 -25.10
N LYS A 101 19.66 -8.77 -24.40
CA LYS A 101 18.79 -9.83 -24.93
C LYS A 101 17.35 -9.36 -25.09
N LEU A 102 16.85 -8.55 -24.14
CA LEU A 102 15.52 -7.97 -24.22
C LEU A 102 15.40 -6.94 -25.36
N MET A 103 16.42 -6.11 -25.60
CA MET A 103 16.43 -5.20 -26.76
C MET A 103 16.29 -5.96 -28.10
N ASN A 104 17.06 -7.06 -28.26
CA ASN A 104 16.92 -7.91 -29.43
C ASN A 104 15.53 -8.56 -29.51
N LEU A 105 14.97 -8.98 -28.38
CA LEU A 105 13.61 -9.54 -28.31
C LEU A 105 12.59 -8.47 -28.73
N LEU A 106 12.67 -7.27 -28.16
CA LEU A 106 11.76 -6.15 -28.49
C LEU A 106 11.77 -5.86 -30.00
N THR A 107 12.95 -5.74 -30.61
CA THR A 107 13.09 -5.53 -32.06
C THR A 107 12.38 -6.64 -32.88
N GLN A 108 12.46 -7.90 -32.45
CA GLN A 108 11.76 -8.99 -33.14
C GLN A 108 10.23 -8.95 -32.88
N MET A 109 9.80 -8.55 -31.70
CA MET A 109 8.38 -8.37 -31.39
C MET A 109 7.77 -7.22 -32.23
N GLU A 110 8.44 -6.07 -32.30
CA GLU A 110 8.01 -4.93 -33.11
C GLU A 110 7.90 -5.27 -34.59
N ARG A 111 8.93 -5.93 -35.12
CA ARG A 111 8.91 -6.43 -36.50
C ARG A 111 7.71 -7.35 -36.76
N TYR A 112 7.48 -8.32 -35.89
CA TYR A 112 6.36 -9.25 -35.99
C TYR A 112 5.01 -8.52 -35.95
N LEU A 113 4.83 -7.57 -35.04
CA LEU A 113 3.61 -6.75 -34.95
C LEU A 113 3.36 -5.93 -36.23
N GLU A 114 4.42 -5.41 -36.82
CA GLU A 114 4.33 -4.65 -38.08
C GLU A 114 3.93 -5.56 -39.25
N GLU A 115 4.54 -6.75 -39.36
CA GLU A 115 4.20 -7.74 -40.38
C GLU A 115 2.74 -8.21 -40.27
N GLU A 116 2.26 -8.54 -39.07
CA GLU A 116 0.88 -8.96 -38.80
C GLU A 116 -0.12 -7.83 -39.08
N ARG A 117 0.19 -6.60 -38.69
CA ARG A 117 -0.66 -5.43 -39.02
C ARG A 117 -0.78 -5.23 -40.53
N ASN A 118 0.31 -5.38 -41.24
CA ASN A 118 0.31 -5.26 -42.72
C ASN A 118 -0.45 -6.42 -43.40
N ALA A 119 -0.51 -7.58 -42.74
CA ALA A 119 -1.30 -8.74 -43.20
C ALA A 119 -2.80 -8.64 -42.83
N GLY A 120 -3.20 -7.58 -42.10
CA GLY A 120 -4.59 -7.37 -41.65
C GLY A 120 -4.94 -8.08 -40.35
N ASN A 121 -3.97 -8.65 -39.62
CA ASN A 121 -4.14 -9.34 -38.39
C ASN A 121 -3.80 -8.39 -37.20
N ALA A 122 -4.74 -7.53 -36.81
CA ALA A 122 -4.52 -6.51 -35.78
C ALA A 122 -4.52 -7.09 -34.34
N GLU A 123 -5.27 -8.16 -34.11
CA GLU A 123 -5.38 -8.78 -32.79
C GLU A 123 -4.26 -9.78 -32.56
N GLN A 124 -3.59 -9.62 -31.41
CA GLN A 124 -2.54 -10.52 -30.93
C GLN A 124 -2.97 -11.18 -29.62
N PRO A 125 -2.43 -12.38 -29.29
CA PRO A 125 -2.69 -13.00 -27.99
C PRO A 125 -2.32 -12.08 -26.80
N ASP A 126 -3.17 -12.03 -25.78
CA ASP A 126 -2.96 -11.18 -24.60
C ASP A 126 -1.59 -11.42 -23.97
N ALA A 127 -1.19 -12.68 -23.77
CA ALA A 127 0.11 -13.03 -23.19
C ALA A 127 1.30 -12.46 -24.02
N PHE A 128 1.15 -12.36 -25.35
CA PHE A 128 2.18 -11.73 -26.20
C PHE A 128 2.25 -10.23 -25.95
N MET A 129 1.10 -9.55 -25.89
CA MET A 129 1.04 -8.11 -25.66
C MET A 129 1.51 -7.75 -24.25
N GLU A 130 1.15 -8.55 -23.24
CA GLU A 130 1.64 -8.38 -21.87
C GLU A 130 3.16 -8.46 -21.79
N LEU A 131 3.77 -9.50 -22.39
CA LEU A 131 5.22 -9.63 -22.42
C LEU A 131 5.86 -8.47 -23.21
N PHE A 132 5.25 -8.02 -24.31
CA PHE A 132 5.73 -6.88 -25.08
C PHE A 132 5.82 -5.61 -24.23
N PHE A 133 4.77 -5.30 -23.48
CA PHE A 133 4.76 -4.14 -22.59
C PHE A 133 5.72 -4.30 -21.39
N GLN A 134 5.82 -5.49 -20.81
CA GLN A 134 6.79 -5.79 -19.76
C GLN A 134 8.23 -5.59 -20.22
N VAL A 135 8.57 -6.04 -21.44
CA VAL A 135 9.91 -5.87 -22.02
C VAL A 135 10.22 -4.40 -22.25
N ARG A 136 9.26 -3.63 -22.77
CA ARG A 136 9.43 -2.16 -22.93
C ARG A 136 9.65 -1.48 -21.58
N GLN A 137 8.78 -1.73 -20.61
CA GLN A 137 8.91 -1.16 -19.27
C GLN A 137 10.25 -1.53 -18.63
N PHE A 138 10.72 -2.78 -18.79
CA PHE A 138 12.01 -3.19 -18.24
C PHE A 138 13.17 -2.42 -18.87
N LEU A 139 13.15 -2.20 -20.16
CA LEU A 139 14.19 -1.44 -20.86
C LEU A 139 14.15 0.05 -20.50
N GLU A 140 12.97 0.64 -20.41
CA GLU A 140 12.78 2.02 -19.91
C GLU A 140 13.29 2.17 -18.48
N SER A 141 12.93 1.26 -17.57
CA SER A 141 13.46 1.26 -16.18
C SER A 141 14.98 1.02 -16.13
N HIS A 142 15.53 0.25 -17.09
CA HIS A 142 16.97 0.04 -17.19
C HIS A 142 17.73 1.32 -17.56
N GLU A 143 17.14 2.22 -18.32
CA GLU A 143 17.73 3.53 -18.67
C GLU A 143 17.74 4.49 -17.46
N LEU A 144 16.82 4.28 -16.49
CA LEU A 144 16.71 5.09 -15.27
C LEU A 144 17.60 4.62 -14.12
N LEU A 145 18.40 3.55 -14.31
CA LEU A 145 19.18 2.97 -13.22
C LEU A 145 20.19 3.96 -12.64
N ASP A 146 20.09 4.16 -11.32
CA ASP A 146 21.01 4.92 -10.49
C ASP A 146 21.26 4.20 -9.15
N GLU A 147 21.85 4.87 -8.17
CA GLU A 147 22.11 4.34 -6.83
C GLU A 147 20.85 4.09 -5.99
N ASN A 148 19.68 4.48 -6.48
CA ASN A 148 18.39 4.24 -5.82
C ASN A 148 17.71 2.95 -6.29
N TYR A 149 18.34 2.23 -7.21
CA TYR A 149 17.86 0.96 -7.71
C TYR A 149 18.63 -0.23 -7.14
N ILE A 150 17.90 -1.32 -6.96
CA ILE A 150 18.48 -2.64 -6.65
C ILE A 150 18.06 -3.61 -7.76
N GLN A 151 19.03 -4.31 -8.31
CA GLN A 151 18.85 -5.32 -9.34
C GLN A 151 18.93 -6.69 -8.68
N TYR A 152 17.92 -7.53 -8.88
CA TYR A 152 17.91 -8.84 -8.26
C TYR A 152 17.11 -9.87 -9.04
N THR A 153 17.35 -11.14 -8.73
CA THR A 153 16.56 -12.28 -9.19
C THR A 153 15.83 -12.91 -8.03
N GLU A 154 14.66 -13.47 -8.29
CA GLU A 154 13.84 -14.14 -7.26
C GLU A 154 13.20 -15.41 -7.80
N LEU A 155 13.25 -16.45 -6.99
CA LEU A 155 12.46 -17.67 -7.15
C LEU A 155 11.33 -17.62 -6.13
N GLU A 156 10.14 -17.32 -6.59
CA GLU A 156 8.94 -17.23 -5.74
C GLU A 156 8.52 -18.62 -5.21
N GLY A 157 7.79 -18.63 -4.10
CA GLY A 157 7.23 -19.86 -3.53
C GLY A 157 6.30 -20.65 -4.48
N SER A 158 5.74 -19.98 -5.50
CA SER A 158 5.00 -20.58 -6.61
C SER A 158 5.88 -21.34 -7.61
N GLY A 159 7.22 -21.21 -7.52
CA GLY A 159 8.20 -21.77 -8.45
C GLY A 159 8.46 -20.88 -9.69
N ARG A 160 7.78 -19.72 -9.81
CA ARG A 160 8.06 -18.72 -10.85
C ARG A 160 9.39 -18.03 -10.58
N PHE A 161 10.12 -17.72 -11.63
CA PHE A 161 11.41 -17.04 -11.57
C PHE A 161 11.36 -15.71 -12.28
N LYS A 162 11.81 -14.65 -11.62
CA LYS A 162 11.87 -13.30 -12.21
C LYS A 162 13.25 -12.65 -12.09
N VAL A 163 13.51 -11.75 -13.02
CA VAL A 163 14.57 -10.74 -12.96
C VAL A 163 13.89 -9.40 -12.73
N LYS A 164 14.29 -8.64 -11.71
CA LYS A 164 13.65 -7.39 -11.31
C LYS A 164 14.65 -6.24 -11.19
N LEU A 165 14.24 -5.09 -11.72
CA LEU A 165 14.79 -3.77 -11.43
C LEU A 165 13.87 -3.14 -10.40
N PHE A 166 14.36 -2.87 -9.22
CA PHE A 166 13.55 -2.34 -8.12
C PHE A 166 14.00 -0.94 -7.74
N CYS A 167 13.14 0.03 -8.00
CA CYS A 167 13.33 1.41 -7.55
C CYS A 167 13.02 1.49 -6.05
N VAL A 168 14.05 1.59 -5.20
CA VAL A 168 13.88 1.67 -3.74
C VAL A 168 13.49 3.08 -3.31
N ASN A 169 14.10 4.09 -3.93
CA ASN A 169 13.78 5.50 -3.67
C ASN A 169 13.37 6.20 -4.96
N PRO A 170 12.09 6.57 -5.13
CA PRO A 170 11.59 7.16 -6.36
C PRO A 170 11.84 8.67 -6.48
N ALA A 171 12.40 9.34 -5.46
CA ALA A 171 12.51 10.80 -5.40
C ALA A 171 13.18 11.41 -6.64
N GLN A 172 14.28 10.81 -7.14
CA GLN A 172 15.01 11.31 -8.31
C GLN A 172 14.14 11.22 -9.59
N ASN A 173 13.41 10.11 -9.75
CA ASN A 173 12.54 9.92 -10.91
C ASN A 173 11.32 10.86 -10.87
N LEU A 174 10.73 11.04 -9.68
CA LEU A 174 9.64 12.02 -9.50
C LEU A 174 10.11 13.44 -9.81
N ASN A 175 11.33 13.79 -9.36
CA ASN A 175 11.91 15.11 -9.60
C ASN A 175 12.10 15.42 -11.08
N HIS A 176 12.33 14.42 -11.94
CA HIS A 176 12.42 14.62 -13.39
C HIS A 176 11.18 15.34 -13.93
N TYR A 177 9.98 14.95 -13.48
CA TYR A 177 8.72 15.58 -13.90
C TYR A 177 8.41 16.85 -13.09
N LEU A 178 8.68 16.85 -11.79
CA LEU A 178 8.38 18.00 -10.92
C LEU A 178 9.20 19.24 -11.28
N SER A 179 10.44 19.05 -11.73
CA SER A 179 11.32 20.14 -12.18
C SER A 179 10.86 20.81 -13.49
N GLN A 180 9.87 20.24 -14.17
CA GLN A 180 9.26 20.85 -15.36
C GLN A 180 8.24 21.94 -14.99
N GLY A 181 7.83 22.03 -13.73
CA GLY A 181 6.95 23.06 -13.20
C GLY A 181 7.65 24.08 -12.30
N ASN A 182 6.92 25.07 -11.82
CA ASN A 182 7.45 26.15 -10.98
C ASN A 182 7.54 25.77 -9.51
N SER A 183 6.59 25.02 -8.99
CA SER A 183 6.58 24.56 -7.60
C SER A 183 5.63 23.39 -7.37
N THR A 184 5.86 22.68 -6.26
CA THR A 184 5.07 21.51 -5.86
C THR A 184 4.64 21.61 -4.40
N ILE A 185 3.41 21.25 -4.13
CA ILE A 185 2.87 21.10 -2.78
C ILE A 185 2.38 19.66 -2.63
N PHE A 186 3.06 18.90 -1.79
CA PHE A 186 2.61 17.58 -1.36
C PHE A 186 1.76 17.72 -0.10
N PHE A 187 0.59 17.16 -0.08
CA PHE A 187 -0.27 17.20 1.11
C PHE A 187 -1.00 15.89 1.34
N SER A 188 -1.23 15.58 2.60
CA SER A 188 -2.02 14.46 3.09
C SER A 188 -2.22 14.60 4.59
N ALA A 189 -3.25 13.95 5.12
CA ALA A 189 -3.47 13.86 6.57
C ALA A 189 -2.41 12.99 7.29
N THR A 190 -1.65 12.17 6.57
CA THR A 190 -0.78 11.13 7.15
C THR A 190 0.69 11.21 6.70
N LEU A 191 1.22 12.40 6.35
CA LEU A 191 2.64 12.60 6.03
C LEU A 191 3.53 12.58 7.29
N LEU A 192 3.45 11.49 8.06
CA LEU A 192 4.21 11.29 9.29
C LEU A 192 5.03 9.99 9.25
N PRO A 193 6.33 10.05 9.66
CA PRO A 193 7.10 11.25 9.97
C PRO A 193 7.48 12.00 8.70
N ILE A 194 7.51 13.32 8.76
CA ILE A 194 7.71 14.18 7.58
C ILE A 194 9.06 13.92 6.88
N ASP A 195 10.11 13.64 7.65
CA ASP A 195 11.45 13.39 7.09
C ASP A 195 11.50 12.14 6.19
N TYR A 196 10.69 11.12 6.49
CA TYR A 196 10.52 9.94 5.64
C TYR A 196 9.98 10.32 4.27
N TYR A 197 8.93 11.13 4.24
CA TYR A 197 8.30 11.56 2.99
C TYR A 197 9.18 12.54 2.22
N LYS A 198 9.85 13.49 2.89
CA LYS A 198 10.80 14.39 2.24
C LYS A 198 11.90 13.62 1.51
N GLN A 199 12.44 12.55 2.10
CA GLN A 199 13.49 11.76 1.49
C GLN A 199 13.04 10.89 0.30
N LEU A 200 11.75 10.57 0.23
CA LEU A 200 11.19 9.68 -0.81
C LEU A 200 10.41 10.41 -1.89
N LEU A 201 10.04 11.68 -1.66
CA LEU A 201 9.25 12.48 -2.59
C LEU A 201 10.02 13.68 -3.13
N SER A 202 11.12 14.10 -2.47
CA SER A 202 11.90 15.26 -2.88
C SER A 202 13.40 14.94 -2.92
N VAL A 203 14.11 15.65 -3.77
CA VAL A 203 15.57 15.64 -3.83
C VAL A 203 16.19 16.83 -3.08
N GLU A 204 15.38 17.83 -2.74
CA GLU A 204 15.81 19.05 -2.08
C GLU A 204 15.75 18.90 -0.55
N LYS A 205 16.89 19.11 0.11
CA LYS A 205 17.02 18.96 1.57
C LYS A 205 16.29 20.05 2.36
N ASP A 206 16.19 21.23 1.77
CA ASP A 206 15.68 22.44 2.43
C ASP A 206 14.18 22.71 2.14
N ASP A 207 13.48 21.74 1.56
CA ASP A 207 12.04 21.83 1.34
C ASP A 207 11.29 22.11 2.64
N TYR A 208 10.36 23.04 2.59
CA TYR A 208 9.53 23.38 3.74
C TYR A 208 8.58 22.26 4.10
N ALA A 209 8.31 22.12 5.39
CA ALA A 209 7.26 21.28 5.92
C ALA A 209 6.35 22.13 6.80
N VAL A 210 5.06 22.11 6.51
CA VAL A 210 4.03 22.83 7.27
C VAL A 210 3.09 21.81 7.90
N TYR A 211 2.87 21.94 9.18
CA TYR A 211 1.83 21.19 9.88
C TYR A 211 0.58 22.06 9.99
N ALA A 212 -0.46 21.67 9.28
CA ALA A 212 -1.77 22.29 9.41
C ALA A 212 -2.46 21.71 10.65
N GLU A 213 -2.80 22.59 11.60
CA GLU A 213 -3.52 22.16 12.80
C GLU A 213 -4.92 21.66 12.44
N SER A 214 -5.33 20.56 13.08
CA SER A 214 -6.69 20.03 12.95
C SER A 214 -7.70 21.05 13.52
N LYS A 215 -8.76 21.31 12.76
CA LYS A 215 -9.87 22.15 13.22
C LYS A 215 -10.89 21.37 14.06
N PHE A 216 -10.78 20.06 14.08
CA PHE A 216 -11.71 19.21 14.80
C PHE A 216 -11.48 19.33 16.31
N PRO A 217 -12.53 19.55 17.13
CA PRO A 217 -12.42 19.66 18.57
C PRO A 217 -11.80 18.39 19.18
N GLN A 218 -10.80 18.55 20.06
CA GLN A 218 -10.12 17.41 20.67
C GLN A 218 -11.04 16.65 21.62
N GLU A 219 -11.93 17.35 22.30
CA GLU A 219 -12.95 16.79 23.19
C GLU A 219 -13.95 15.86 22.47
N ASN A 220 -14.09 16.00 21.17
CA ASN A 220 -14.94 15.13 20.35
C ASN A 220 -14.27 13.80 20.01
N ARG A 221 -13.00 13.58 20.39
CA ARG A 221 -12.25 12.37 20.08
C ARG A 221 -11.66 11.74 21.35
N LYS A 222 -12.01 10.49 21.62
CA LYS A 222 -11.38 9.67 22.66
C LYS A 222 -10.44 8.66 22.02
N ILE A 223 -9.18 8.64 22.50
CA ILE A 223 -8.19 7.66 22.04
C ILE A 223 -7.86 6.72 23.19
N LEU A 224 -8.05 5.43 22.96
CA LEU A 224 -7.76 4.37 23.93
C LEU A 224 -6.72 3.40 23.35
N ILE A 225 -5.80 2.94 24.18
CA ILE A 225 -4.81 1.91 23.83
C ILE A 225 -5.05 0.69 24.72
N GLY A 226 -5.41 -0.43 24.10
CA GLY A 226 -5.61 -1.70 24.81
C GLY A 226 -4.26 -2.31 25.23
N SER A 227 -4.06 -2.46 26.54
CA SER A 227 -2.78 -2.92 27.12
C SER A 227 -2.53 -4.42 27.02
N GLU A 228 -3.58 -5.24 26.79
CA GLU A 228 -3.53 -6.70 26.86
C GLU A 228 -3.58 -7.38 25.48
N ALA A 229 -3.70 -6.60 24.39
CA ALA A 229 -3.76 -7.10 23.03
C ALA A 229 -2.40 -7.05 22.33
N SER A 230 -2.11 -8.03 21.49
CA SER A 230 -0.92 -8.06 20.64
C SER A 230 -1.16 -8.84 19.36
N THR A 231 -0.67 -8.32 18.24
CA THR A 231 -0.72 -9.03 16.94
C THR A 231 0.63 -9.63 16.54
N LYS A 232 1.62 -9.62 17.45
CA LYS A 232 2.91 -10.27 17.24
C LYS A 232 2.73 -11.75 16.90
N TYR A 233 3.44 -12.22 15.87
CA TYR A 233 3.32 -13.61 15.40
C TYR A 233 3.50 -14.64 16.55
N THR A 234 4.42 -14.39 17.46
CA THR A 234 4.71 -15.26 18.60
C THR A 234 3.62 -15.30 19.68
N GLN A 235 2.66 -14.37 19.63
CA GLN A 235 1.55 -14.28 20.59
C GLN A 235 0.18 -14.62 19.97
N ARG A 236 0.15 -14.94 18.70
CA ARG A 236 -1.09 -15.34 18.01
C ARG A 236 -1.59 -16.68 18.53
N GLY A 237 -2.90 -16.80 18.62
CA GLY A 237 -3.60 -18.01 19.06
C GLY A 237 -4.94 -17.65 19.73
N THR A 238 -5.75 -18.68 19.97
CA THR A 238 -7.14 -18.56 20.45
C THR A 238 -7.28 -17.66 21.68
N GLU A 239 -6.32 -17.72 22.63
CA GLU A 239 -6.36 -16.87 23.83
C GLU A 239 -6.23 -15.38 23.48
N MET A 240 -5.32 -15.03 22.54
CA MET A 240 -5.15 -13.65 22.10
C MET A 240 -6.34 -13.19 21.27
N TYR A 241 -6.86 -14.02 20.39
CA TYR A 241 -8.05 -13.70 19.60
C TYR A 241 -9.27 -13.44 20.49
N ARG A 242 -9.44 -14.25 21.54
CA ARG A 242 -10.46 -14.03 22.57
C ARG A 242 -10.27 -12.71 23.32
N LYS A 243 -9.03 -12.35 23.72
CA LYS A 243 -8.75 -11.06 24.35
C LYS A 243 -9.15 -9.89 23.44
N ILE A 244 -8.84 -9.99 22.14
CA ILE A 244 -9.22 -8.97 21.17
C ILE A 244 -10.75 -8.93 21.03
N ALA A 245 -11.42 -10.09 20.92
CA ALA A 245 -12.88 -10.17 20.89
C ALA A 245 -13.54 -9.56 22.14
N ASP A 246 -12.96 -9.77 23.32
CA ASP A 246 -13.43 -9.12 24.57
C ASP A 246 -13.32 -7.59 24.52
N TYR A 247 -12.23 -7.04 23.93
CA TYR A 247 -12.08 -5.60 23.71
C TYR A 247 -13.17 -5.08 22.77
N LEU A 248 -13.38 -5.76 21.64
CA LEU A 248 -14.43 -5.41 20.66
C LEU A 248 -15.80 -5.41 21.34
N ARG A 249 -16.12 -6.47 22.11
CA ARG A 249 -17.39 -6.58 22.83
C ARG A 249 -17.58 -5.43 23.84
N SER A 250 -16.56 -5.17 24.65
CA SER A 250 -16.62 -4.09 25.66
C SER A 250 -16.78 -2.71 25.01
N THR A 251 -16.23 -2.52 23.80
CA THR A 251 -16.37 -1.27 23.05
C THR A 251 -17.81 -1.06 22.57
N VAL A 252 -18.40 -2.05 21.90
CA VAL A 252 -19.76 -1.93 21.37
C VAL A 252 -20.82 -1.92 22.47
N ASP A 253 -20.53 -2.45 23.67
CA ASP A 253 -21.38 -2.38 24.86
C ASP A 253 -21.43 -1.00 25.50
N GLY A 254 -20.49 -0.13 25.20
CA GLY A 254 -20.41 1.21 25.80
C GLY A 254 -21.38 2.22 25.18
N LYS A 255 -21.80 2.04 23.94
CA LYS A 255 -22.81 2.85 23.24
C LYS A 255 -23.37 2.12 22.02
N ASN A 256 -24.66 2.17 21.82
CA ASN A 256 -25.28 1.75 20.54
C ASN A 256 -24.83 2.69 19.40
N GLY A 257 -24.58 2.11 18.23
CA GLY A 257 -24.11 2.83 17.04
C GLY A 257 -23.22 1.97 16.17
N ASN A 258 -22.59 2.60 15.20
CA ASN A 258 -21.78 1.91 14.19
C ASN A 258 -20.30 1.97 14.52
N TYR A 259 -19.66 0.82 14.44
CA TYR A 259 -18.22 0.64 14.66
C TYR A 259 -17.57 -0.10 13.49
N ILE A 260 -16.30 0.18 13.22
CA ILE A 260 -15.47 -0.61 12.30
C ILE A 260 -14.22 -1.07 13.03
N ALA A 261 -13.91 -2.36 12.94
CA ALA A 261 -12.65 -2.95 13.38
C ALA A 261 -11.79 -3.28 12.16
N PHE A 262 -10.58 -2.71 12.11
CA PHE A 262 -9.59 -2.94 11.05
C PHE A 262 -8.53 -3.94 11.51
N PHE A 263 -8.34 -5.00 10.75
CA PHE A 263 -7.43 -6.10 11.05
C PHE A 263 -6.22 -6.14 10.12
N PRO A 264 -5.09 -6.76 10.52
CA PRO A 264 -3.88 -6.81 9.70
C PRO A 264 -3.97 -7.72 8.47
N SER A 265 -4.90 -8.68 8.44
CA SER A 265 -5.15 -9.59 7.33
C SER A 265 -6.51 -10.26 7.46
N TYR A 266 -7.03 -10.81 6.34
CA TYR A 266 -8.28 -11.57 6.33
C TYR A 266 -8.24 -12.77 7.29
N GLN A 267 -7.17 -13.56 7.28
CA GLN A 267 -7.03 -14.71 8.19
C GLN A 267 -7.08 -14.29 9.67
N PHE A 268 -6.39 -13.20 10.04
CA PHE A 268 -6.43 -12.71 11.43
C PHE A 268 -7.82 -12.19 11.80
N MET A 269 -8.50 -11.55 10.85
CA MET A 269 -9.88 -11.08 11.00
C MET A 269 -10.83 -12.24 11.25
N GLU A 270 -10.73 -13.31 10.46
CA GLU A 270 -11.55 -14.53 10.58
C GLU A 270 -11.30 -15.24 11.92
N ASP A 271 -10.04 -15.37 12.33
CA ASP A 271 -9.67 -15.97 13.61
C ASP A 271 -10.27 -15.21 14.81
N VAL A 272 -10.31 -13.87 14.74
CA VAL A 272 -10.94 -13.04 15.80
C VAL A 272 -12.45 -13.07 15.70
N LEU A 273 -13.01 -13.09 14.50
CA LEU A 273 -14.46 -13.17 14.26
C LEU A 273 -15.03 -14.44 14.87
N GLU A 274 -14.38 -15.60 14.71
CA GLU A 274 -14.80 -16.87 15.30
C GLU A 274 -14.92 -16.79 16.85
N GLU A 275 -14.01 -16.07 17.51
CA GLU A 275 -14.09 -15.84 18.95
C GLU A 275 -15.17 -14.79 19.30
N PHE A 276 -15.33 -13.76 18.47
CA PHE A 276 -16.30 -12.68 18.70
C PHE A 276 -17.77 -13.17 18.53
N GLU A 277 -18.05 -14.04 17.57
CA GLU A 277 -19.38 -14.62 17.35
C GLU A 277 -19.94 -15.30 18.61
N LYS A 278 -19.08 -15.87 19.45
CA LYS A 278 -19.46 -16.45 20.75
C LYS A 278 -19.97 -15.41 21.74
N LEU A 279 -19.68 -14.13 21.51
CA LEU A 279 -20.01 -12.98 22.34
C LEU A 279 -20.98 -12.00 21.67
N ALA A 280 -21.34 -12.23 20.40
CA ALA A 280 -22.00 -11.25 19.53
C ALA A 280 -23.52 -11.08 19.78
N SER A 281 -24.08 -11.65 20.87
CA SER A 281 -25.52 -11.49 21.15
C SER A 281 -25.95 -10.03 21.16
N GLY A 282 -26.90 -9.66 20.30
CA GLY A 282 -27.40 -8.29 20.16
C GLY A 282 -26.49 -7.32 19.40
N VAL A 283 -25.47 -7.81 18.68
CA VAL A 283 -24.61 -7.02 17.80
C VAL A 283 -24.84 -7.44 16.36
N GLU A 284 -25.12 -6.49 15.48
CA GLU A 284 -25.14 -6.74 14.03
C GLU A 284 -23.73 -6.78 13.48
N LEU A 285 -23.41 -7.76 12.63
CA LEU A 285 -22.10 -7.96 12.05
C LEU A 285 -22.11 -7.73 10.55
N VAL A 286 -21.18 -6.93 10.06
CA VAL A 286 -20.94 -6.71 8.63
C VAL A 286 -19.48 -7.01 8.32
N ILE A 287 -19.21 -7.92 7.37
CA ILE A 287 -17.88 -8.48 7.17
C ILE A 287 -17.40 -8.19 5.76
N GLN A 288 -16.22 -7.57 5.65
CA GLN A 288 -15.56 -7.36 4.36
C GLN A 288 -15.12 -8.70 3.79
N SER A 289 -15.55 -9.05 2.57
CA SER A 289 -15.00 -10.18 1.83
C SER A 289 -13.76 -9.78 1.02
N GLN A 290 -12.91 -10.76 0.71
CA GLN A 290 -11.66 -10.53 -0.03
C GLN A 290 -11.92 -10.00 -1.46
N PHE A 291 -13.01 -10.46 -2.07
CA PHE A 291 -13.41 -10.07 -3.43
C PHE A 291 -14.79 -9.47 -3.38
N MET A 292 -14.88 -8.15 -3.39
CA MET A 292 -16.16 -7.42 -3.42
C MET A 292 -16.25 -6.64 -4.73
N SER A 293 -17.37 -6.80 -5.44
CA SER A 293 -17.75 -5.92 -6.53
C SER A 293 -18.05 -4.51 -6.00
N GLU A 294 -18.13 -3.54 -6.90
CA GLU A 294 -18.50 -2.16 -6.55
C GLU A 294 -19.85 -2.09 -5.85
N ASN A 295 -20.87 -2.78 -6.38
CA ASN A 295 -22.20 -2.86 -5.77
C ASN A 295 -22.15 -3.45 -4.34
N GLN A 296 -21.36 -4.50 -4.12
CA GLN A 296 -21.21 -5.08 -2.77
C GLN A 296 -20.53 -4.14 -1.79
N ARG A 297 -19.66 -3.26 -2.27
CA ARG A 297 -19.04 -2.20 -1.43
C ARG A 297 -20.06 -1.13 -1.07
N GLU A 298 -20.90 -0.72 -2.01
CA GLU A 298 -22.01 0.21 -1.78
C GLU A 298 -23.00 -0.37 -0.77
N GLU A 299 -23.45 -1.61 -0.97
CA GLU A 299 -24.33 -2.33 -0.02
C GLU A 299 -23.72 -2.40 1.39
N PHE A 300 -22.40 -2.68 1.49
CA PHE A 300 -21.71 -2.67 2.78
C PHE A 300 -21.78 -1.30 3.47
N LEU A 301 -21.60 -0.20 2.73
CA LEU A 301 -21.64 1.15 3.27
C LEU A 301 -23.06 1.63 3.59
N GLU A 302 -24.05 1.17 2.86
CA GLU A 302 -25.48 1.44 3.12
C GLU A 302 -25.96 0.86 4.46
N MET A 303 -25.28 -0.20 4.96
CA MET A 303 -25.58 -0.75 6.29
C MET A 303 -25.27 0.24 7.44
N PHE A 304 -24.45 1.25 7.21
CA PHE A 304 -24.07 2.25 8.21
C PHE A 304 -25.11 3.37 8.29
N GLU A 305 -26.19 3.13 9.00
CA GLU A 305 -27.29 4.09 9.23
C GLU A 305 -26.94 5.05 10.39
N GLU A 306 -27.49 6.27 10.38
CA GLU A 306 -27.20 7.28 11.42
C GLU A 306 -27.80 6.92 12.78
N GLU A 307 -29.03 6.44 12.82
CA GLU A 307 -29.72 6.11 14.07
C GLU A 307 -29.82 4.59 14.24
N ARG A 308 -29.24 4.08 15.35
CA ARG A 308 -29.33 2.66 15.71
C ARG A 308 -29.74 2.46 17.16
N ASP A 309 -30.64 1.53 17.36
CA ASP A 309 -31.12 1.05 18.68
C ASP A 309 -30.26 -0.12 19.21
N HIS A 310 -29.37 -0.69 18.39
CA HIS A 310 -28.42 -1.74 18.74
C HIS A 310 -27.06 -1.50 18.07
N PRO A 311 -25.95 -2.02 18.61
CA PRO A 311 -24.65 -1.82 18.02
C PRO A 311 -24.44 -2.63 16.74
N MET A 312 -23.75 -2.04 15.77
CA MET A 312 -23.24 -2.72 14.58
C MET A 312 -21.69 -2.66 14.58
N LEU A 313 -21.06 -3.77 14.20
CA LEU A 313 -19.61 -3.86 14.07
C LEU A 313 -19.22 -4.38 12.69
N GLY A 314 -18.57 -3.52 11.91
CA GLY A 314 -17.94 -3.86 10.66
C GLY A 314 -16.56 -4.50 10.88
N PHE A 315 -16.30 -5.64 10.25
CA PHE A 315 -14.98 -6.29 10.22
C PHE A 315 -14.30 -6.01 8.89
N CYS A 316 -13.19 -5.27 8.91
CA CYS A 316 -12.47 -4.83 7.71
C CYS A 316 -10.96 -5.10 7.82
N VAL A 317 -10.25 -5.07 6.69
CA VAL A 317 -8.79 -5.24 6.66
C VAL A 317 -8.12 -3.89 6.42
N MET A 318 -7.05 -3.59 7.18
CA MET A 318 -6.23 -2.38 7.01
C MET A 318 -5.59 -2.32 5.61
N GLY A 319 -5.63 -1.14 4.98
CA GLY A 319 -5.14 -0.96 3.61
C GLY A 319 -6.04 -1.60 2.54
N GLY A 320 -7.24 -2.08 2.93
CA GLY A 320 -8.29 -2.50 2.02
C GLY A 320 -9.18 -1.32 1.60
N VAL A 321 -10.16 -1.61 0.75
CA VAL A 321 -11.06 -0.61 0.13
C VAL A 321 -11.84 0.25 1.13
N PHE A 322 -12.00 -0.19 2.36
CA PHE A 322 -12.69 0.56 3.43
C PHE A 322 -11.73 1.33 4.35
N SER A 323 -10.42 1.14 4.21
CA SER A 323 -9.41 1.96 4.90
C SER A 323 -9.19 3.30 4.22
N GLU A 324 -9.52 3.41 2.92
CA GLU A 324 -9.38 4.61 2.11
C GLU A 324 -10.70 4.86 1.36
N GLY A 325 -11.03 6.11 1.09
CA GLY A 325 -12.14 6.46 0.20
C GLY A 325 -13.56 6.25 0.74
N ILE A 326 -13.77 5.93 2.03
CA ILE A 326 -15.10 5.93 2.64
C ILE A 326 -15.35 7.25 3.38
N ASP A 327 -16.58 7.75 3.28
CA ASP A 327 -17.02 8.96 3.95
C ASP A 327 -18.31 8.68 4.75
N LEU A 328 -18.11 8.24 5.99
CA LEU A 328 -19.18 7.97 6.94
C LEU A 328 -19.17 9.10 7.99
N THR A 329 -19.93 10.15 7.72
CA THR A 329 -20.06 11.33 8.59
C THR A 329 -21.10 11.12 9.68
N HIS A 330 -21.04 11.94 10.74
CA HIS A 330 -21.97 11.94 11.87
C HIS A 330 -22.08 10.57 12.55
N ASP A 331 -23.25 10.21 13.01
CA ASP A 331 -23.51 8.96 13.73
C ASP A 331 -23.43 7.69 12.83
N ARG A 332 -23.14 7.86 11.53
CA ARG A 332 -22.86 6.72 10.64
C ARG A 332 -21.58 5.96 11.02
N LEU A 333 -20.63 6.58 11.76
CA LEU A 333 -19.48 5.90 12.32
C LEU A 333 -19.04 6.58 13.61
N ILE A 334 -19.30 5.97 14.77
CA ILE A 334 -18.97 6.53 16.08
C ILE A 334 -17.71 5.91 16.72
N GLY A 335 -17.17 4.86 16.14
CA GLY A 335 -15.95 4.26 16.67
C GLY A 335 -15.16 3.44 15.67
N VAL A 336 -13.84 3.55 15.75
CA VAL A 336 -12.90 2.76 14.97
C VAL A 336 -11.97 2.01 15.90
N ILE A 337 -11.84 0.71 15.66
CA ILE A 337 -10.92 -0.17 16.37
C ILE A 337 -9.81 -0.61 15.40
N VAL A 338 -8.56 -0.29 15.70
CA VAL A 338 -7.41 -0.70 14.88
C VAL A 338 -6.66 -1.81 15.58
N VAL A 339 -6.75 -3.02 15.03
CA VAL A 339 -6.12 -4.22 15.57
C VAL A 339 -4.75 -4.43 14.92
N GLY A 340 -3.70 -4.17 15.69
CA GLY A 340 -2.32 -4.28 15.22
C GLY A 340 -1.75 -2.99 14.65
N THR A 341 -0.46 -3.04 14.34
CA THR A 341 0.35 -1.87 13.96
C THR A 341 0.47 -1.69 12.43
N GLY A 342 -0.37 -2.35 11.65
CA GLY A 342 -0.38 -2.21 10.20
C GLY A 342 0.89 -2.67 9.47
N ILE A 343 1.87 -3.21 10.19
CA ILE A 343 3.15 -3.66 9.61
C ILE A 343 2.89 -4.62 8.44
N PRO A 344 3.42 -4.31 7.24
CA PRO A 344 3.24 -5.16 6.08
C PRO A 344 3.92 -6.52 6.26
N GLN A 345 3.46 -7.50 5.50
CA GLN A 345 4.05 -8.84 5.48
C GLN A 345 5.51 -8.78 5.02
N VAL A 346 6.34 -9.65 5.63
CA VAL A 346 7.75 -9.80 5.23
C VAL A 346 7.82 -10.38 3.82
N CYS A 347 8.55 -9.69 2.95
CA CYS A 347 8.85 -10.14 1.58
C CYS A 347 10.22 -9.61 1.16
N ASN A 348 10.75 -10.14 0.05
CA ASN A 348 12.08 -9.78 -0.41
C ASN A 348 12.21 -8.28 -0.73
N ASP A 349 11.20 -7.66 -1.34
CA ASP A 349 11.17 -6.21 -1.60
C ASP A 349 11.34 -5.40 -0.31
N ARG A 350 10.62 -5.75 0.76
CA ARG A 350 10.69 -5.06 2.05
C ARG A 350 12.05 -5.26 2.72
N GLU A 351 12.62 -6.45 2.64
CA GLU A 351 13.98 -6.70 3.16
C GLU A 351 15.05 -5.94 2.34
N ILE A 352 14.87 -5.81 1.03
CA ILE A 352 15.73 -4.97 0.18
C ILE A 352 15.63 -3.50 0.60
N VAL A 353 14.42 -2.96 0.77
CA VAL A 353 14.21 -1.59 1.27
C VAL A 353 14.89 -1.39 2.62
N LYS A 354 14.68 -2.32 3.56
CA LYS A 354 15.30 -2.29 4.88
C LYS A 354 16.82 -2.23 4.77
N ASN A 355 17.42 -3.16 4.03
CA ASN A 355 18.87 -3.24 3.89
C ASN A 355 19.46 -2.00 3.19
N TYR A 356 18.78 -1.46 2.19
CA TYR A 356 19.18 -0.24 1.49
C TYR A 356 19.27 0.96 2.45
N PHE A 357 18.28 1.18 3.31
CA PHE A 357 18.30 2.27 4.26
C PHE A 357 19.25 2.02 5.44
N ASP A 358 19.43 0.76 5.89
CA ASP A 358 20.44 0.40 6.88
C ASP A 358 21.87 0.72 6.37
N GLN A 359 22.18 0.45 5.09
CA GLN A 359 23.45 0.79 4.47
C GLN A 359 23.68 2.30 4.36
N LYS A 360 22.64 3.10 4.25
CA LYS A 360 22.69 4.58 4.28
C LYS A 360 22.76 5.16 5.71
N GLY A 361 22.89 4.31 6.74
CA GLY A 361 22.99 4.73 8.14
C GLY A 361 21.66 5.12 8.77
N MET A 362 20.55 4.77 8.14
CA MET A 362 19.19 5.00 8.65
C MET A 362 18.64 3.74 9.34
N ARG A 363 17.49 3.86 9.97
CA ARG A 363 16.82 2.71 10.58
C ARG A 363 15.95 2.01 9.53
N GLY A 364 16.54 1.11 8.74
CA GLY A 364 15.88 0.49 7.60
C GLY A 364 14.56 -0.22 7.95
N PHE A 365 14.43 -0.80 9.16
CA PHE A 365 13.16 -1.36 9.64
C PHE A 365 12.04 -0.30 9.68
N ASP A 366 12.36 0.91 10.08
CA ASP A 366 11.37 1.99 10.15
C ASP A 366 10.85 2.34 8.75
N TYR A 367 11.74 2.39 7.76
CA TYR A 367 11.41 2.71 6.36
C TYR A 367 10.63 1.60 5.65
N ALA A 368 10.98 0.34 5.90
CA ALA A 368 10.37 -0.79 5.22
C ALA A 368 9.04 -1.23 5.86
N TYR A 369 8.90 -1.04 7.18
CA TYR A 369 7.84 -1.66 7.96
C TYR A 369 7.06 -0.68 8.85
N LEU A 370 7.77 0.08 9.71
CA LEU A 370 7.12 0.86 10.76
C LEU A 370 6.32 2.04 10.17
N TYR A 371 6.96 2.85 9.31
CA TYR A 371 6.29 4.03 8.74
C TYR A 371 5.14 3.66 7.81
N PRO A 372 5.28 2.70 6.87
CA PRO A 372 4.15 2.23 6.08
C PRO A 372 3.03 1.61 6.91
N GLY A 373 3.39 0.90 7.99
CA GLY A 373 2.42 0.32 8.92
C GLY A 373 1.62 1.38 9.66
N MET A 374 2.32 2.36 10.27
CA MET A 374 1.66 3.45 10.99
C MET A 374 0.80 4.33 10.08
N ASN A 375 1.20 4.52 8.82
CA ASN A 375 0.35 5.22 7.86
C ASN A 375 -1.03 4.55 7.71
N LYS A 376 -1.06 3.21 7.57
CA LYS A 376 -2.33 2.45 7.52
C LYS A 376 -3.16 2.59 8.81
N VAL A 377 -2.49 2.59 9.97
CA VAL A 377 -3.16 2.81 11.26
C VAL A 377 -3.82 4.19 11.30
N LEU A 378 -3.07 5.24 10.91
CA LEU A 378 -3.56 6.62 10.90
C LEU A 378 -4.71 6.82 9.90
N GLN A 379 -4.62 6.22 8.72
CA GLN A 379 -5.69 6.27 7.72
C GLN A 379 -6.97 5.60 8.23
N SER A 380 -6.85 4.39 8.81
CA SER A 380 -7.99 3.66 9.38
C SER A 380 -8.62 4.45 10.54
N ALA A 381 -7.81 4.96 11.45
CA ALA A 381 -8.29 5.75 12.58
C ALA A 381 -8.90 7.10 12.18
N GLY A 382 -8.41 7.70 11.09
CA GLY A 382 -8.92 8.98 10.56
C GLY A 382 -10.33 8.88 9.98
N ARG A 383 -10.97 7.70 9.93
CA ARG A 383 -12.33 7.54 9.42
C ARG A 383 -13.42 8.03 10.37
N VAL A 384 -13.14 8.11 11.66
CA VAL A 384 -14.15 8.38 12.69
C VAL A 384 -14.48 9.88 12.89
N ILE A 385 -13.56 10.79 12.53
CA ILE A 385 -13.78 12.25 12.64
C ILE A 385 -13.57 12.88 11.27
N ARG A 386 -14.65 13.37 10.64
CA ARG A 386 -14.67 13.93 9.29
C ARG A 386 -15.19 15.37 9.27
N THR A 387 -16.02 15.73 10.25
CA THR A 387 -16.60 17.07 10.40
C THR A 387 -16.30 17.63 11.79
N GLU A 388 -16.57 18.92 12.00
CA GLU A 388 -16.39 19.58 13.30
C GLU A 388 -17.40 19.04 14.36
N ASP A 389 -18.52 18.52 13.91
CA ASP A 389 -19.60 18.00 14.77
C ASP A 389 -19.44 16.50 15.08
N ASP A 390 -18.57 15.79 14.36
CA ASP A 390 -18.35 14.36 14.59
C ASP A 390 -17.77 14.12 15.98
N LYS A 391 -18.34 13.13 16.68
CA LYS A 391 -17.84 12.65 17.98
C LYS A 391 -17.58 11.16 17.90
N GLY A 392 -16.39 10.71 18.32
CA GLY A 392 -16.05 9.31 18.15
C GLY A 392 -14.84 8.82 18.90
N ILE A 393 -14.67 7.50 18.90
CA ILE A 393 -13.64 6.78 19.64
C ILE A 393 -12.68 6.09 18.69
N ILE A 394 -11.41 6.14 19.03
CA ILE A 394 -10.33 5.39 18.39
C ILE A 394 -9.76 4.43 19.44
N LEU A 395 -9.88 3.13 19.22
CA LEU A 395 -9.27 2.10 20.05
C LEU A 395 -8.11 1.42 19.31
N LEU A 396 -6.91 1.54 19.82
CA LEU A 396 -5.71 0.91 19.26
C LEU A 396 -5.40 -0.37 20.03
N LEU A 397 -5.46 -1.53 19.39
CA LEU A 397 -5.27 -2.84 20.00
C LEU A 397 -3.95 -3.47 19.55
N ASP A 398 -2.86 -3.05 20.18
CA ASP A 398 -1.56 -3.72 20.15
C ASP A 398 -0.67 -3.14 21.26
N ASP A 399 0.05 -4.00 21.99
CA ASP A 399 0.96 -3.61 23.07
C ASP A 399 2.11 -2.70 22.61
N ARG A 400 2.47 -2.74 21.31
CA ARG A 400 3.49 -1.88 20.71
C ARG A 400 3.14 -0.40 20.70
N PHE A 401 1.85 -0.04 20.70
CA PHE A 401 1.43 1.37 20.80
C PHE A 401 1.81 2.03 22.11
N GLN A 402 2.15 1.25 23.16
CA GLN A 402 2.69 1.76 24.41
C GLN A 402 4.19 2.13 24.30
N ASN A 403 4.87 1.72 23.23
CA ASN A 403 6.28 2.03 23.04
C ASN A 403 6.46 3.43 22.45
N ARG A 404 7.40 4.20 23.02
CA ARG A 404 7.71 5.56 22.58
C ARG A 404 7.98 5.67 21.07
N GLN A 405 8.57 4.64 20.46
CA GLN A 405 8.84 4.60 19.02
C GLN A 405 7.57 4.74 18.16
N TYR A 406 6.46 4.11 18.60
CA TYR A 406 5.16 4.21 17.92
C TYR A 406 4.46 5.52 18.26
N GLN A 407 4.51 5.95 19.54
CA GLN A 407 3.87 7.18 20.00
C GLN A 407 4.46 8.44 19.36
N GLN A 408 5.74 8.43 18.98
CA GLN A 408 6.38 9.53 18.24
C GLN A 408 5.81 9.70 16.82
N LEU A 409 5.09 8.71 16.31
CA LEU A 409 4.43 8.74 15.00
C LEU A 409 2.95 9.13 15.10
N PHE A 410 2.45 9.36 16.30
CA PHE A 410 1.09 9.86 16.48
C PHE A 410 1.00 11.31 16.00
N PRO A 411 -0.11 11.70 15.36
CA PRO A 411 -0.39 13.09 15.05
C PRO A 411 -0.38 13.96 16.31
N ARG A 412 -0.09 15.24 16.17
CA ARG A 412 0.00 16.16 17.30
C ARG A 412 -1.30 16.24 18.12
N GLU A 413 -2.43 16.06 17.48
CA GLU A 413 -3.76 16.00 18.08
C GLU A 413 -4.05 14.70 18.85
N TRP A 414 -3.18 13.69 18.78
CA TRP A 414 -3.29 12.44 19.55
C TRP A 414 -2.49 12.46 20.86
N LYS A 415 -2.24 13.64 21.43
CA LYS A 415 -1.47 13.77 22.66
C LYS A 415 -2.20 13.20 23.88
N GLU A 416 -3.53 13.28 23.87
CA GLU A 416 -4.37 12.79 24.95
C GLU A 416 -4.92 11.41 24.59
N TYR A 417 -4.23 10.38 25.04
CA TYR A 417 -4.68 9.00 24.96
C TYR A 417 -4.62 8.33 26.33
N GLU A 418 -5.45 7.33 26.54
CA GLU A 418 -5.46 6.53 27.77
C GLU A 418 -5.12 5.08 27.47
N VAL A 419 -4.28 4.47 28.32
CA VAL A 419 -3.96 3.04 28.26
C VAL A 419 -4.89 2.32 29.24
N CYS A 420 -5.58 1.28 28.78
CA CYS A 420 -6.58 0.59 29.58
C CYS A 420 -6.62 -0.92 29.32
N GLY A 421 -7.04 -1.66 30.34
CA GLY A 421 -7.35 -3.08 30.27
C GLY A 421 -8.76 -3.32 29.71
N ARG A 422 -9.07 -4.57 29.32
CA ARG A 422 -10.38 -4.97 28.76
C ARG A 422 -11.58 -4.57 29.64
N LYS A 423 -11.43 -4.67 30.95
CA LYS A 423 -12.51 -4.40 31.91
C LYS A 423 -12.84 -2.92 32.07
N GLU A 424 -11.91 -2.04 31.71
CA GLU A 424 -12.03 -0.59 31.86
C GLU A 424 -12.65 0.08 30.61
N ILE A 425 -12.62 -0.61 29.45
CA ILE A 425 -13.07 -0.03 28.16
C ILE A 425 -14.49 0.49 28.25
N LYS A 426 -15.42 -0.34 28.72
CA LYS A 426 -16.83 0.03 28.79
C LYS A 426 -17.08 1.28 29.62
N GLU A 427 -16.49 1.36 30.82
CA GLU A 427 -16.60 2.53 31.73
C GLU A 427 -16.05 3.79 31.05
N LYS A 428 -14.86 3.71 30.40
CA LYS A 428 -14.27 4.84 29.68
C LYS A 428 -15.07 5.28 28.46
N MET A 429 -15.78 4.35 27.80
CA MET A 429 -16.71 4.64 26.73
C MET A 429 -17.92 5.40 27.27
N GLU A 430 -18.55 4.90 28.34
CA GLU A 430 -19.71 5.52 28.98
C GLU A 430 -19.38 6.94 29.46
N GLU A 431 -18.25 7.13 30.17
CA GLU A 431 -17.76 8.45 30.61
C GLU A 431 -17.62 9.44 29.43
N PHE A 432 -17.06 9.00 28.29
CA PHE A 432 -16.88 9.87 27.12
C PHE A 432 -18.21 10.29 26.50
N TRP A 433 -19.17 9.38 26.44
CA TRP A 433 -20.46 9.66 25.81
C TRP A 433 -21.45 10.40 26.73
N GLU A 434 -21.31 10.28 28.06
CA GLU A 434 -22.11 11.01 29.05
C GLU A 434 -21.69 12.48 29.17
N ASN A 435 -20.43 12.79 28.96
CA ASN A 435 -19.91 14.16 28.97
C ASN A 435 -20.28 14.87 27.65
N ARG A 436 -21.46 15.51 27.63
CA ARG A 436 -21.93 16.36 26.52
C ARG A 436 -21.58 17.81 26.72
#